data_4375ffe340c35b9c5d7271f6eac6d136
#
_entry.id   4375ffe340c35b9c5d7271f6eac6d136
#
_cell.length_a   1.000
_cell.length_b   1.000
_cell.length_c   1.000
_cell.angle_alpha   90.00
_cell.angle_beta   90.00
_cell.angle_gamma   90.00
#
_symmetry.space_group_name_H-M   'P 1'
#
loop_
_entity.id
_entity.type
_entity.pdbx_description
1 polymer ?
#
loop_
_entity_poly.entity_id
_entity_poly.type
_entity_poly.pdbx_seq_one_letter_code
_entity_poly.pdbx_strand_id
1 'polypeptide(L)'
;MRQARTSHLIALTAVMILLWPIAVHAASPSAADTRPRIVAFGDSLTAGLGVQADESYPAQLQRRLDDLKYPYRVINAGVSGDTTAGGLRRVPWILNNKPELVILELGANDGLRGLSIDQTKNNLRQIVERLRQAGAAVVLAGMKLPPNYGEDYTTRFEAIYPALAQEYHLPLIPFFLEGVGGASSLNQADGIHPTKEGYEIVVGQVLKVLKTALSERRQNP
;
A
#
# COMPACT_ATOMS: atom_id res chain seq x y z
N MET A 1 -99.85 -12.98 -2.56
CA MET A 1 -98.59 -12.24 -2.72
C MET A 1 -97.63 -12.75 -1.66
N ARG A 2 -96.61 -13.60 -2.05
CA ARG A 2 -95.57 -14.15 -1.15
C ARG A 2 -94.24 -13.51 -1.53
N GLN A 3 -93.62 -12.78 -0.58
CA GLN A 3 -92.31 -12.23 -0.73
C GLN A 3 -91.25 -13.31 -0.45
N ALA A 4 -90.37 -13.55 -1.33
CA ALA A 4 -89.19 -14.38 -1.17
C ALA A 4 -88.06 -13.58 -0.53
N ARG A 5 -87.57 -14.04 0.65
CA ARG A 5 -86.38 -13.53 1.34
C ARG A 5 -85.18 -14.28 0.81
N THR A 6 -84.31 -13.60 0.11
CA THR A 6 -82.97 -14.11 -0.29
C THR A 6 -81.97 -13.84 0.83
N SER A 7 -81.42 -14.91 1.42
CA SER A 7 -80.40 -14.88 2.43
C SER A 7 -79.02 -14.91 1.74
N HIS A 8 -78.24 -13.86 1.89
CA HIS A 8 -76.85 -13.83 1.43
C HIS A 8 -75.96 -14.43 2.50
N LEU A 9 -75.39 -15.61 2.24
CA LEU A 9 -74.27 -16.15 3.00
C LEU A 9 -73.01 -15.40 2.64
N ILE A 10 -72.40 -14.71 3.59
CA ILE A 10 -71.04 -14.14 3.49
C ILE A 10 -70.08 -15.21 3.97
N ALA A 11 -69.29 -15.76 3.06
CA ALA A 11 -68.20 -16.65 3.37
C ALA A 11 -66.97 -15.82 3.81
N LEU A 12 -66.61 -15.87 5.10
CA LEU A 12 -65.32 -15.33 5.59
C LEU A 12 -64.19 -16.31 5.24
N THR A 13 -63.38 -15.97 4.28
CA THR A 13 -62.11 -16.66 4.01
C THR A 13 -61.04 -16.11 4.97
N ALA A 14 -60.67 -16.90 5.97
CA ALA A 14 -59.55 -16.60 6.86
C ALA A 14 -58.24 -16.85 6.13
N VAL A 15 -57.51 -15.77 5.84
CA VAL A 15 -56.12 -15.84 5.30
C VAL A 15 -55.19 -16.08 6.49
N MET A 16 -54.69 -17.30 6.62
CA MET A 16 -53.62 -17.63 7.56
C MET A 16 -52.27 -17.13 6.96
N ILE A 17 -51.75 -16.03 7.46
CA ILE A 17 -50.38 -15.55 7.15
C ILE A 17 -49.41 -16.40 7.96
N LEU A 18 -48.75 -17.35 7.31
CA LEU A 18 -47.63 -18.10 7.87
C LEU A 18 -46.42 -17.13 8.00
N LEU A 19 -46.20 -16.62 9.21
CA LEU A 19 -44.97 -15.89 9.57
C LEU A 19 -43.82 -16.89 9.64
N TRP A 20 -43.03 -16.98 8.57
CA TRP A 20 -41.78 -17.72 8.58
C TRP A 20 -40.71 -16.87 9.33
N PRO A 21 -40.08 -17.39 10.38
CA PRO A 21 -39.04 -16.64 11.07
C PRO A 21 -37.84 -16.49 10.12
N ILE A 22 -37.58 -15.27 9.67
CA ILE A 22 -36.35 -14.94 8.98
C ILE A 22 -35.25 -14.98 10.03
N ALA A 23 -34.48 -16.08 10.07
CA ALA A 23 -33.28 -16.16 10.88
C ALA A 23 -32.24 -15.18 10.28
N VAL A 24 -32.15 -13.99 10.84
CA VAL A 24 -31.06 -13.06 10.56
C VAL A 24 -29.78 -13.67 11.15
N HIS A 25 -29.00 -14.34 10.31
CA HIS A 25 -27.64 -14.73 10.68
C HIS A 25 -26.82 -13.44 10.81
N ALA A 26 -26.64 -12.97 12.03
CA ALA A 26 -25.66 -11.96 12.33
C ALA A 26 -24.28 -12.55 11.95
N ALA A 27 -23.65 -12.02 10.91
CA ALA A 27 -22.28 -12.36 10.57
C ALA A 27 -21.43 -12.07 11.81
N SER A 28 -20.77 -13.09 12.35
CA SER A 28 -19.83 -12.93 13.45
C SER A 28 -18.81 -11.87 13.04
N PRO A 29 -18.49 -10.89 13.90
CA PRO A 29 -17.46 -9.91 13.58
C PRO A 29 -16.17 -10.68 13.26
N SER A 30 -15.65 -10.47 12.05
CA SER A 30 -14.35 -11.02 11.65
C SER A 30 -13.34 -10.67 12.72
N ALA A 31 -12.67 -11.67 13.31
CA ALA A 31 -11.64 -11.44 14.31
C ALA A 31 -10.65 -10.41 13.75
N ALA A 32 -10.41 -9.33 14.48
CA ALA A 32 -9.51 -8.28 14.06
C ALA A 32 -8.15 -8.90 13.73
N ASP A 33 -7.60 -8.59 12.55
CA ASP A 33 -6.28 -9.09 12.13
C ASP A 33 -5.21 -8.49 13.06
N THR A 34 -4.70 -9.32 13.96
CA THR A 34 -3.72 -8.94 15.00
C THR A 34 -2.28 -9.06 14.53
N ARG A 35 -2.04 -9.48 13.29
CA ARG A 35 -0.70 -9.61 12.74
C ARG A 35 0.05 -8.27 12.79
N PRO A 36 1.37 -8.29 13.06
CA PRO A 36 2.20 -7.10 12.96
C PRO A 36 2.12 -6.53 11.54
N ARG A 37 2.19 -5.20 11.43
CA ARG A 37 1.87 -4.49 10.19
C ARG A 37 3.12 -3.99 9.50
N ILE A 38 3.22 -4.29 8.20
CA ILE A 38 4.13 -3.63 7.27
C ILE A 38 3.32 -2.60 6.51
N VAL A 39 3.66 -1.33 6.62
CA VAL A 39 2.99 -0.27 5.86
C VAL A 39 3.82 0.06 4.63
N ALA A 40 3.26 -0.15 3.45
CA ALA A 40 3.81 0.31 2.18
C ALA A 40 3.42 1.79 2.01
N PHE A 41 4.35 2.67 2.29
CA PHE A 41 4.16 4.11 2.32
C PHE A 41 4.81 4.75 1.10
N GLY A 42 4.01 5.19 0.14
CA GLY A 42 4.53 5.71 -1.12
C GLY A 42 3.54 6.53 -1.93
N ASP A 43 3.85 6.64 -3.21
CA ASP A 43 3.07 7.40 -4.18
C ASP A 43 2.22 6.49 -5.10
N SER A 44 2.14 6.78 -6.41
CA SER A 44 1.38 6.00 -7.39
C SER A 44 1.94 4.59 -7.60
N LEU A 45 3.25 4.40 -7.45
CA LEU A 45 3.88 3.10 -7.55
C LEU A 45 3.45 2.17 -6.41
N THR A 46 3.28 2.73 -5.22
CA THR A 46 2.72 2.01 -4.07
C THR A 46 1.21 1.82 -4.19
N ALA A 47 0.48 2.85 -4.63
CA ALA A 47 -0.97 2.78 -4.80
C ALA A 47 -1.39 1.69 -5.79
N GLY A 48 -0.55 1.40 -6.79
CA GLY A 48 -0.87 0.48 -7.89
C GLY A 48 -1.67 1.19 -8.99
N LEU A 49 -1.26 2.42 -9.37
CA LEU A 49 -1.93 3.17 -10.42
C LEU A 49 -1.95 2.38 -11.73
N GLY A 50 -3.16 2.23 -12.30
CA GLY A 50 -3.38 1.59 -13.60
C GLY A 50 -3.42 0.06 -13.59
N VAL A 51 -3.28 -0.59 -12.44
CA VAL A 51 -3.51 -2.04 -12.26
C VAL A 51 -4.67 -2.30 -11.29
N GLN A 52 -5.16 -3.54 -11.25
CA GLN A 52 -6.17 -3.92 -10.25
C GLN A 52 -5.57 -3.88 -8.83
N ALA A 53 -6.41 -3.67 -7.83
CA ALA A 53 -5.96 -3.51 -6.45
C ALA A 53 -5.12 -4.71 -5.95
N ASP A 54 -5.48 -5.92 -6.35
CA ASP A 54 -4.78 -7.16 -6.03
C ASP A 54 -3.50 -7.37 -6.86
N GLU A 55 -3.28 -6.59 -7.91
CA GLU A 55 -2.09 -6.61 -8.76
C GLU A 55 -1.02 -5.60 -8.32
N SER A 56 -1.35 -4.68 -7.42
CA SER A 56 -0.39 -3.72 -6.85
C SER A 56 0.74 -4.44 -6.09
N TYR A 57 1.93 -3.81 -5.98
CA TYR A 57 3.04 -4.46 -5.27
C TYR A 57 2.72 -4.78 -3.81
N PRO A 58 1.99 -3.95 -3.03
CA PRO A 58 1.66 -4.32 -1.65
C PRO A 58 0.78 -5.57 -1.56
N ALA A 59 -0.18 -5.72 -2.47
CA ALA A 59 -1.03 -6.90 -2.52
C ALA A 59 -0.25 -8.16 -2.95
N GLN A 60 0.62 -8.03 -3.94
CA GLN A 60 1.51 -9.12 -4.36
C GLN A 60 2.51 -9.48 -3.26
N LEU A 61 3.07 -8.49 -2.56
CA LEU A 61 3.95 -8.71 -1.41
C LEU A 61 3.23 -9.48 -0.29
N GLN A 62 1.97 -9.12 0.00
CA GLN A 62 1.16 -9.86 0.98
C GLN A 62 1.08 -11.33 0.62
N ARG A 63 0.72 -11.68 -0.62
CA ARG A 63 0.66 -13.08 -1.06
C ARG A 63 2.00 -13.81 -0.87
N ARG A 64 3.11 -13.16 -1.26
CA ARG A 64 4.45 -13.75 -1.11
C ARG A 64 4.84 -13.97 0.35
N LEU A 65 4.46 -13.06 1.26
CA LEU A 65 4.70 -13.23 2.69
C LEU A 65 3.85 -14.37 3.27
N ASP A 66 2.58 -14.47 2.86
CA ASP A 66 1.68 -15.56 3.28
C ASP A 66 2.20 -16.94 2.81
N ASP A 67 2.64 -17.06 1.56
CA ASP A 67 3.25 -18.27 1.00
C ASP A 67 4.50 -18.69 1.79
N LEU A 68 5.31 -17.72 2.18
CA LEU A 68 6.54 -17.92 2.96
C LEU A 68 6.30 -18.04 4.47
N LYS A 69 5.03 -18.00 4.92
CA LYS A 69 4.62 -18.10 6.33
C LYS A 69 5.19 -16.99 7.22
N TYR A 70 5.39 -15.80 6.67
CA TYR A 70 5.68 -14.62 7.46
C TYR A 70 4.37 -14.06 8.04
N PRO A 71 4.24 -13.92 9.37
CA PRO A 71 2.97 -13.53 10.00
C PRO A 71 2.74 -12.02 9.97
N TYR A 72 2.90 -11.40 8.81
CA TYR A 72 2.73 -9.95 8.65
C TYR A 72 1.51 -9.61 7.82
N ARG A 73 0.89 -8.47 8.14
CA ARG A 73 -0.11 -7.83 7.29
C ARG A 73 0.50 -6.63 6.57
N VAL A 74 0.40 -6.63 5.24
CA VAL A 74 0.79 -5.48 4.41
C VAL A 74 -0.38 -4.52 4.26
N ILE A 75 -0.13 -3.23 4.52
CA ILE A 75 -1.10 -2.15 4.33
C ILE A 75 -0.61 -1.26 3.21
N ASN A 76 -1.42 -1.11 2.17
CA ASN A 76 -1.16 -0.16 1.10
C ASN A 76 -1.52 1.26 1.59
N ALA A 77 -0.51 2.12 1.67
CA ALA A 77 -0.62 3.54 2.02
C ALA A 77 -0.07 4.44 0.90
N GLY A 78 -0.19 3.99 -0.35
CA GLY A 78 0.16 4.75 -1.54
C GLY A 78 -0.88 5.83 -1.84
N VAL A 79 -0.41 7.00 -2.28
CA VAL A 79 -1.25 8.09 -2.78
C VAL A 79 -0.67 8.61 -4.09
N SER A 80 -1.38 8.39 -5.18
CA SER A 80 -0.91 8.79 -6.51
C SER A 80 -0.60 10.29 -6.59
N GLY A 81 0.57 10.61 -7.15
CA GLY A 81 1.05 11.98 -7.30
C GLY A 81 1.64 12.59 -6.02
N ASP A 82 1.73 11.83 -4.92
CA ASP A 82 2.27 12.34 -3.66
C ASP A 82 3.77 12.68 -3.78
N THR A 83 4.16 13.78 -3.17
CA THR A 83 5.55 14.22 -3.03
C THR A 83 6.08 13.88 -1.64
N THR A 84 7.37 14.05 -1.42
CA THR A 84 7.94 13.92 -0.07
C THR A 84 7.31 14.88 0.94
N ALA A 85 6.95 16.10 0.50
CA ALA A 85 6.22 17.05 1.35
C ALA A 85 4.81 16.58 1.69
N GLY A 86 4.10 15.96 0.74
CA GLY A 86 2.80 15.33 0.98
C GLY A 86 2.91 14.15 1.95
N GLY A 87 3.87 13.26 1.70
CA GLY A 87 4.17 12.15 2.58
C GLY A 87 4.47 12.61 4.02
N LEU A 88 5.30 13.64 4.19
CA LEU A 88 5.63 14.18 5.52
C LEU A 88 4.37 14.60 6.31
N ARG A 89 3.38 15.20 5.63
CA ARG A 89 2.10 15.55 6.26
C ARG A 89 1.28 14.33 6.66
N ARG A 90 1.44 13.20 5.95
CA ARG A 90 0.70 11.96 6.22
C ARG A 90 1.33 11.06 7.29
N VAL A 91 2.53 11.36 7.78
CA VAL A 91 3.20 10.53 8.81
C VAL A 91 2.31 10.22 10.00
N PRO A 92 1.54 11.18 10.59
CA PRO A 92 0.63 10.86 11.71
C PRO A 92 -0.41 9.80 11.34
N TRP A 93 -0.95 9.84 10.12
CA TRP A 93 -1.90 8.83 9.63
C TRP A 93 -1.22 7.47 9.42
N ILE A 94 0.02 7.43 8.92
CA ILE A 94 0.81 6.21 8.81
C ILE A 94 0.97 5.57 10.19
N LEU A 95 1.33 6.35 11.21
CA LEU A 95 1.56 5.89 12.58
C LEU A 95 0.27 5.39 13.27
N ASN A 96 -0.91 5.88 12.89
CA ASN A 96 -2.19 5.34 13.37
C ASN A 96 -2.39 3.86 13.00
N ASN A 97 -1.71 3.37 11.97
CA ASN A 97 -1.70 1.95 11.62
C ASN A 97 -0.81 1.12 12.56
N LYS A 98 -0.08 1.73 13.49
CA LYS A 98 0.87 1.07 14.39
C LYS A 98 1.83 0.15 13.62
N PRO A 99 2.59 0.67 12.64
CA PRO A 99 3.47 -0.15 11.83
C PRO A 99 4.61 -0.72 12.68
N GLU A 100 4.91 -1.99 12.49
CA GLU A 100 6.17 -2.56 12.95
C GLU A 100 7.31 -2.20 11.98
N LEU A 101 6.98 -2.14 10.68
CA LEU A 101 7.91 -1.76 9.64
C LEU A 101 7.20 -0.92 8.57
N VAL A 102 7.91 0.07 8.04
CA VAL A 102 7.46 0.90 6.92
C VAL A 102 8.41 0.71 5.74
N ILE A 103 7.87 0.40 4.57
CA ILE A 103 8.60 0.49 3.30
C ILE A 103 8.32 1.89 2.77
N LEU A 104 9.32 2.77 2.81
CA LEU A 104 9.21 4.17 2.41
C LEU A 104 9.63 4.32 0.95
N GLU A 105 8.65 4.56 0.08
CA GLU A 105 8.80 4.71 -1.36
C GLU A 105 8.21 6.07 -1.77
N LEU A 106 9.02 7.14 -1.72
CA LEU A 106 8.64 8.51 -2.08
C LEU A 106 9.81 9.26 -2.72
N GLY A 107 9.48 10.30 -3.46
CA GLY A 107 10.44 11.24 -4.05
C GLY A 107 10.41 11.24 -5.58
N ALA A 108 9.86 10.20 -6.23
CA ALA A 108 9.75 10.18 -7.69
C ALA A 108 9.02 11.43 -8.23
N ASN A 109 7.91 11.81 -7.61
CA ASN A 109 7.16 13.02 -7.99
C ASN A 109 7.91 14.31 -7.74
N ASP A 110 8.76 14.37 -6.70
CA ASP A 110 9.64 15.53 -6.47
C ASP A 110 10.63 15.66 -7.61
N GLY A 111 11.32 14.57 -7.95
CA GLY A 111 12.30 14.52 -9.04
C GLY A 111 11.68 14.83 -10.40
N LEU A 112 10.56 14.18 -10.77
CA LEU A 112 9.88 14.39 -12.04
C LEU A 112 9.33 15.81 -12.21
N ARG A 113 9.08 16.54 -11.13
CA ARG A 113 8.64 17.94 -11.13
C ARG A 113 9.80 18.93 -11.00
N GLY A 114 11.04 18.47 -10.96
CA GLY A 114 12.20 19.34 -10.82
C GLY A 114 12.28 20.08 -9.50
N LEU A 115 11.72 19.51 -8.41
CA LEU A 115 11.74 20.14 -7.10
C LEU A 115 13.15 20.14 -6.48
N SER A 116 13.34 20.95 -5.44
CA SER A 116 14.64 21.08 -4.77
C SER A 116 15.10 19.74 -4.20
N ILE A 117 16.30 19.30 -4.57
CA ILE A 117 16.99 18.11 -4.06
C ILE A 117 17.14 18.16 -2.54
N ASP A 118 17.56 19.34 -2.02
CA ASP A 118 17.77 19.51 -0.58
C ASP A 118 16.46 19.45 0.20
N GLN A 119 15.38 19.99 -0.37
CA GLN A 119 14.05 19.92 0.24
C GLN A 119 13.54 18.47 0.23
N THR A 120 13.68 17.75 -0.89
CA THR A 120 13.31 16.35 -1.02
C THR A 120 14.05 15.50 0.02
N LYS A 121 15.38 15.66 0.11
CA LYS A 121 16.20 14.98 1.11
C LYS A 121 15.76 15.31 2.54
N ASN A 122 15.51 16.58 2.85
CA ASN A 122 15.09 17.02 4.18
C ASN A 122 13.71 16.46 4.58
N ASN A 123 12.76 16.41 3.64
CA ASN A 123 11.45 15.82 3.88
C ASN A 123 11.56 14.31 4.18
N LEU A 124 12.32 13.56 3.36
CA LEU A 124 12.57 12.13 3.59
C LEU A 124 13.26 11.90 4.94
N ARG A 125 14.27 12.72 5.29
CA ARG A 125 14.91 12.66 6.61
C ARG A 125 13.90 12.78 7.74
N GLN A 126 13.06 13.82 7.72
CA GLN A 126 12.04 14.03 8.74
C GLN A 126 11.01 12.89 8.82
N ILE A 127 10.64 12.29 7.67
CA ILE A 127 9.77 11.11 7.64
C ILE A 127 10.45 9.95 8.38
N VAL A 128 11.69 9.63 8.02
CA VAL A 128 12.48 8.56 8.65
C VAL A 128 12.58 8.77 10.16
N GLU A 129 12.95 9.99 10.59
CA GLU A 129 13.10 10.32 12.01
C GLU A 129 11.80 10.10 12.78
N ARG A 130 10.67 10.61 12.28
CA ARG A 130 9.37 10.46 12.95
C ARG A 130 8.90 9.02 13.02
N LEU A 131 9.12 8.22 11.97
CA LEU A 131 8.78 6.80 11.95
C LEU A 131 9.61 6.03 12.98
N ARG A 132 10.93 6.28 13.03
CA ARG A 132 11.83 5.64 13.98
C ARG A 132 11.58 6.06 15.44
N GLN A 133 11.29 7.34 15.68
CA GLN A 133 10.90 7.84 17.01
C GLN A 133 9.65 7.15 17.54
N ALA A 134 8.74 6.74 16.66
CA ALA A 134 7.55 5.98 17.00
C ALA A 134 7.80 4.46 17.11
N GLY A 135 9.04 3.98 16.98
CA GLY A 135 9.42 2.58 17.10
C GLY A 135 9.26 1.75 15.82
N ALA A 136 8.88 2.36 14.70
CA ALA A 136 8.78 1.64 13.42
C ALA A 136 10.16 1.44 12.79
N ALA A 137 10.46 0.24 12.30
CA ALA A 137 11.58 0.02 11.40
C ALA A 137 11.28 0.64 10.03
N VAL A 138 12.33 1.08 9.31
CA VAL A 138 12.18 1.66 7.98
C VAL A 138 13.08 0.94 6.99
N VAL A 139 12.49 0.47 5.88
CA VAL A 139 13.18 0.08 4.65
C VAL A 139 13.01 1.22 3.66
N LEU A 140 14.11 1.79 3.19
CA LEU A 140 14.09 2.90 2.24
C LEU A 140 14.16 2.36 0.81
N ALA A 141 13.26 2.83 -0.06
CA ALA A 141 13.27 2.50 -1.48
C ALA A 141 13.83 3.68 -2.28
N GLY A 142 14.96 3.46 -2.95
CA GLY A 142 15.61 4.45 -3.80
C GLY A 142 14.90 4.61 -5.14
N MET A 143 15.04 5.81 -5.70
CA MET A 143 14.49 6.20 -7.00
C MET A 143 15.58 6.77 -7.91
N LYS A 144 15.36 6.59 -9.21
CA LYS A 144 16.16 7.21 -10.29
C LYS A 144 15.26 8.00 -11.21
N LEU A 145 15.84 8.99 -11.86
CA LEU A 145 15.15 9.80 -12.87
C LEU A 145 15.60 9.41 -14.28
N PRO A 146 14.75 9.61 -15.28
CA PRO A 146 15.16 9.49 -16.67
C PRO A 146 16.30 10.47 -17.00
N PRO A 147 17.22 10.11 -17.92
CA PRO A 147 18.42 10.91 -18.19
C PRO A 147 18.15 12.28 -18.81
N ASN A 148 16.97 12.50 -19.37
CA ASN A 148 16.56 13.77 -19.96
C ASN A 148 16.38 14.92 -18.96
N TYR A 149 16.48 14.64 -17.64
CA TYR A 149 16.49 15.67 -16.57
C TYR A 149 17.87 16.31 -16.35
N GLY A 150 18.90 15.87 -17.09
CA GLY A 150 20.27 16.34 -16.98
C GLY A 150 21.08 15.61 -15.90
N GLU A 151 22.36 15.38 -16.20
CA GLU A 151 23.22 14.51 -15.39
C GLU A 151 23.44 15.03 -13.96
N ASP A 152 23.64 16.34 -13.77
CA ASP A 152 23.82 16.93 -12.44
C ASP A 152 22.59 16.68 -11.55
N TYR A 153 21.40 16.95 -12.07
CA TYR A 153 20.16 16.80 -11.30
C TYR A 153 19.86 15.33 -11.00
N THR A 154 19.99 14.44 -11.97
CA THR A 154 19.70 13.01 -11.81
C THR A 154 20.67 12.36 -10.83
N THR A 155 21.96 12.66 -10.91
CA THR A 155 22.98 12.15 -9.99
C THR A 155 22.76 12.62 -8.56
N ARG A 156 22.48 13.90 -8.36
CA ARG A 156 22.19 14.45 -7.04
C ARG A 156 20.90 13.90 -6.45
N PHE A 157 19.89 13.69 -7.28
CA PHE A 157 18.62 13.07 -6.85
C PHE A 157 18.84 11.63 -6.39
N GLU A 158 19.51 10.81 -7.19
CA GLU A 158 19.80 9.41 -6.86
C GLU A 158 20.62 9.30 -5.56
N ALA A 159 21.57 10.20 -5.32
CA ALA A 159 22.42 10.22 -4.15
C ALA A 159 21.69 10.49 -2.82
N ILE A 160 20.44 10.98 -2.85
CA ILE A 160 19.62 11.20 -1.65
C ILE A 160 19.47 9.90 -0.84
N TYR A 161 19.12 8.81 -1.51
CA TYR A 161 18.71 7.57 -0.86
C TYR A 161 19.87 6.82 -0.18
N PRO A 162 21.01 6.58 -0.85
CA PRO A 162 22.15 5.95 -0.19
C PRO A 162 22.72 6.83 0.95
N ALA A 163 22.67 8.16 0.80
CA ALA A 163 23.12 9.05 1.86
C ALA A 163 22.24 8.93 3.11
N LEU A 164 20.91 8.91 2.97
CA LEU A 164 20.00 8.72 4.09
C LEU A 164 20.08 7.30 4.67
N ALA A 165 20.22 6.28 3.81
CA ALA A 165 20.39 4.91 4.26
C ALA A 165 21.65 4.75 5.12
N GLN A 166 22.77 5.38 4.73
CA GLN A 166 24.00 5.39 5.50
C GLN A 166 23.86 6.18 6.82
N GLU A 167 23.27 7.38 6.77
CA GLU A 167 23.08 8.28 7.91
C GLU A 167 22.25 7.62 9.03
N TYR A 168 21.21 6.86 8.65
CA TYR A 168 20.28 6.23 9.59
C TYR A 168 20.44 4.71 9.71
N HIS A 169 21.44 4.10 9.07
CA HIS A 169 21.64 2.64 9.02
C HIS A 169 20.39 1.88 8.59
N LEU A 170 19.78 2.34 7.46
CA LEU A 170 18.55 1.74 6.94
C LEU A 170 18.85 0.65 5.91
N PRO A 171 18.10 -0.46 5.93
CA PRO A 171 18.02 -1.33 4.77
C PRO A 171 17.55 -0.53 3.54
N LEU A 172 18.30 -0.62 2.44
CA LEU A 172 18.06 0.13 1.21
C LEU A 172 17.72 -0.81 0.06
N ILE A 173 16.63 -0.52 -0.64
CA ILE A 173 16.37 -0.99 -1.99
C ILE A 173 17.02 0.05 -2.91
N PRO A 174 18.15 -0.23 -3.59
CA PRO A 174 18.91 0.82 -4.29
C PRO A 174 18.11 1.52 -5.37
N PHE A 175 17.32 0.78 -6.13
CA PHE A 175 16.37 1.31 -7.10
C PHE A 175 15.09 0.47 -7.08
N PHE A 176 13.97 1.09 -6.75
CA PHE A 176 12.68 0.40 -6.59
C PHE A 176 12.21 -0.28 -7.88
N LEU A 177 12.46 0.35 -9.03
CA LEU A 177 12.10 -0.16 -10.36
C LEU A 177 13.24 -0.91 -11.06
N GLU A 178 14.20 -1.47 -10.32
CA GLU A 178 15.30 -2.24 -10.90
C GLU A 178 14.78 -3.42 -11.75
N GLY A 179 15.23 -3.51 -12.99
CA GLY A 179 14.77 -4.52 -13.95
C GLY A 179 13.40 -4.23 -14.58
N VAL A 180 12.75 -3.13 -14.20
CA VAL A 180 11.42 -2.73 -14.70
C VAL A 180 11.49 -1.38 -15.40
N GLY A 181 12.15 -0.39 -14.79
CA GLY A 181 12.24 0.96 -15.32
C GLY A 181 12.80 1.00 -16.74
N GLY A 182 12.05 1.62 -17.67
CA GLY A 182 12.40 1.72 -19.07
C GLY A 182 12.11 0.47 -19.94
N ALA A 183 11.67 -0.65 -19.35
CA ALA A 183 11.27 -1.83 -20.11
C ALA A 183 9.80 -1.71 -20.54
N SER A 184 9.54 -1.47 -21.82
CA SER A 184 8.19 -1.21 -22.35
C SER A 184 7.19 -2.35 -22.12
N SER A 185 7.66 -3.60 -22.05
CA SER A 185 6.80 -4.76 -21.75
C SER A 185 6.40 -4.90 -20.28
N LEU A 186 7.09 -4.18 -19.38
CA LEU A 186 6.89 -4.24 -17.94
C LEU A 186 6.28 -2.95 -17.38
N ASN A 187 6.11 -1.93 -18.23
CA ASN A 187 5.49 -0.67 -17.88
C ASN A 187 4.23 -0.43 -18.71
N GLN A 188 3.32 0.35 -18.16
CA GLN A 188 2.15 0.86 -18.87
C GLN A 188 2.59 1.82 -19.99
N ALA A 189 1.65 2.27 -20.81
CA ALA A 189 1.92 3.14 -21.95
C ALA A 189 2.62 4.46 -21.60
N ASP A 190 2.56 4.89 -20.35
CA ASP A 190 3.24 6.07 -19.83
C ASP A 190 4.76 5.86 -19.59
N GLY A 191 5.22 4.60 -19.60
CA GLY A 191 6.62 4.22 -19.41
C GLY A 191 7.14 4.38 -17.97
N ILE A 192 6.27 4.70 -17.01
CA ILE A 192 6.62 5.02 -15.61
C ILE A 192 6.01 4.00 -14.64
N HIS A 193 4.74 3.66 -14.83
CA HIS A 193 4.01 2.78 -13.93
C HIS A 193 4.13 1.33 -14.40
N PRO A 194 4.52 0.40 -13.51
CA PRO A 194 4.63 -1.02 -13.87
C PRO A 194 3.28 -1.64 -14.27
N THR A 195 3.34 -2.63 -15.16
CA THR A 195 2.26 -3.60 -15.35
C THR A 195 2.20 -4.55 -14.14
N LYS A 196 1.23 -5.45 -14.11
CA LYS A 196 1.17 -6.55 -13.14
C LYS A 196 2.48 -7.34 -13.08
N GLU A 197 3.02 -7.71 -14.23
CA GLU A 197 4.27 -8.47 -14.38
C GLU A 197 5.47 -7.64 -13.92
N GLY A 198 5.48 -6.33 -14.20
CA GLY A 198 6.47 -5.40 -13.66
C GLY A 198 6.46 -5.37 -12.13
N TYR A 199 5.28 -5.35 -11.51
CA TYR A 199 5.16 -5.41 -10.05
C TYR A 199 5.62 -6.75 -9.47
N GLU A 200 5.51 -7.88 -10.17
CA GLU A 200 6.09 -9.16 -9.71
C GLU A 200 7.61 -9.08 -9.53
N ILE A 201 8.30 -8.40 -10.46
CA ILE A 201 9.74 -8.15 -10.37
C ILE A 201 10.06 -7.21 -9.20
N VAL A 202 9.32 -6.09 -9.07
CA VAL A 202 9.46 -5.16 -7.95
C VAL A 202 9.32 -5.88 -6.60
N VAL A 203 8.31 -6.74 -6.46
CA VAL A 203 8.10 -7.53 -5.23
C VAL A 203 9.29 -8.43 -4.92
N GLY A 204 9.92 -9.01 -5.95
CA GLY A 204 11.14 -9.81 -5.79
C GLY A 204 12.27 -9.00 -5.15
N GLN A 205 12.50 -7.75 -5.61
CA GLN A 205 13.51 -6.84 -5.05
C GLN A 205 13.17 -6.39 -3.63
N VAL A 206 11.91 -5.98 -3.41
CA VAL A 206 11.42 -5.59 -2.07
C VAL A 206 11.60 -6.73 -1.08
N LEU A 207 11.19 -7.93 -1.44
CA LEU A 207 11.23 -9.10 -0.57
C LEU A 207 12.66 -9.50 -0.19
N LYS A 208 13.63 -9.33 -1.11
CA LYS A 208 15.05 -9.60 -0.84
C LYS A 208 15.57 -8.75 0.32
N VAL A 209 15.32 -7.45 0.31
CA VAL A 209 15.75 -6.52 1.37
C VAL A 209 14.92 -6.70 2.63
N LEU A 210 13.59 -6.87 2.48
CA LEU A 210 12.67 -7.02 3.60
C LEU A 210 12.98 -8.26 4.45
N LYS A 211 13.34 -9.40 3.85
CA LYS A 211 13.73 -10.61 4.60
C LYS A 211 14.90 -10.35 5.54
N THR A 212 15.92 -9.63 5.10
CA THR A 212 17.07 -9.25 5.93
C THR A 212 16.61 -8.38 7.08
N ALA A 213 15.87 -7.31 6.81
CA ALA A 213 15.35 -6.40 7.82
C ALA A 213 14.49 -7.09 8.88
N LEU A 214 13.63 -8.03 8.47
CA LEU A 214 12.79 -8.81 9.38
C LEU A 214 13.59 -9.82 10.21
N SER A 215 14.67 -10.38 9.66
CA SER A 215 15.55 -11.31 10.39
C SER A 215 16.33 -10.60 11.48
N GLU A 216 16.90 -9.44 11.18
CA GLU A 216 17.64 -8.61 12.14
C GLU A 216 16.74 -8.17 13.32
N ARG A 217 15.51 -7.79 13.00
CA ARG A 217 14.53 -7.37 14.01
C ARG A 217 14.10 -8.52 14.95
N ARG A 218 14.04 -9.76 14.47
CA ARG A 218 13.76 -10.93 15.31
C ARG A 218 14.90 -11.25 16.29
N GLN A 219 16.11 -10.87 15.94
CA GLN A 219 17.30 -11.11 16.77
C GLN A 219 17.50 -9.99 17.81
N ASN A 220 16.98 -8.79 17.55
CA ASN A 220 17.07 -7.61 18.42
C ASN A 220 15.66 -7.00 18.59
N PRO A 221 14.76 -7.65 19.37
CA PRO A 221 13.38 -7.23 19.58
C PRO A 221 13.25 -5.91 20.36
#